data_c3c60e5bcf4986e483cfc8eac681e4f0
#
_entry.id   c3c60e5bcf4986e483cfc8eac681e4f0
#
_cell.length_a   1.000
_cell.length_b   1.000
_cell.length_c   1.000
_cell.angle_alpha   90.00
_cell.angle_beta   90.00
_cell.angle_gamma   90.00
#
_symmetry.space_group_name_H-M   'P 1'
#
loop_
_entity.id
_entity.type
_entity.pdbx_description
1 polymer ?
#
loop_
_entity_poly.entity_id
_entity_poly.type
_entity_poly.pdbx_seq_one_letter_code
_entity_poly.pdbx_strand_id
1 'polypeptide(L)'
;MSYLFNSSEILQTIDMINQQHLDVRTITMGISLLDCASESMDECCRKIYDKICRCAGKLVETGCAIERELGIPIVNKRISVSPISLVAAACREEDYTPIALTLDRAAHETGVNFIGGFSALAHKGFTKSDLRLINSIPAALTQTELVCSSVNLASTRAGINMDAVALMGRIIKQTADIDPMGCAKLVVFSNAVEDNPFMAGAFHGVGEPETVINVGVSGPGVVAHALKQCMGESFDVVAETIKKTAFKITRMGELVAQEASRRLGVPFGVVDLSLAPTPAIGDSVAEILEIMGLEKCGTHGTTAALALLNDAVKKGGVMASSHVGGLSGALIPVSEDAGMISAVEDGMLCIDKLEAMTCVCSVGLDMIAVPGDTSAETISAIIADEAAIGMVNNKTTAVRIIPAKGKTVGDTVDFGGLLGSAPIMPLHDGSAAEFIARGGRIPAPLHSLKN
;
A
#
# COMPACT_ATOMS: atom_id res chain seq x y z
N MET A 1 -23.00 -16.85 -28.27
CA MET A 1 -23.14 -15.39 -28.43
C MET A 1 -21.87 -14.88 -29.08
N SER A 2 -21.98 -14.33 -30.29
CA SER A 2 -20.83 -13.69 -30.96
C SER A 2 -20.60 -12.35 -30.26
N TYR A 3 -19.52 -12.25 -29.49
CA TYR A 3 -19.03 -10.95 -29.02
C TYR A 3 -18.49 -10.22 -30.24
N LEU A 4 -19.26 -9.29 -30.75
CA LEU A 4 -18.78 -8.31 -31.75
C LEU A 4 -17.80 -7.37 -31.02
N PHE A 5 -16.51 -7.74 -30.99
CA PHE A 5 -15.47 -6.82 -30.57
C PHE A 5 -15.43 -5.67 -31.55
N ASN A 6 -15.63 -4.47 -31.05
CA ASN A 6 -15.44 -3.27 -31.84
C ASN A 6 -13.93 -3.06 -32.06
N SER A 7 -13.48 -3.02 -33.33
CA SER A 7 -12.06 -2.86 -33.66
C SER A 7 -11.44 -1.62 -32.98
N SER A 8 -12.23 -0.55 -32.79
CA SER A 8 -11.76 0.64 -32.09
C SER A 8 -11.50 0.43 -30.60
N GLU A 9 -12.27 -0.43 -29.93
CA GLU A 9 -12.05 -0.77 -28.51
C GLU A 9 -10.81 -1.64 -28.33
N ILE A 10 -10.55 -2.56 -29.27
CA ILE A 10 -9.33 -3.37 -29.28
C ILE A 10 -8.10 -2.47 -29.45
N LEU A 11 -8.10 -1.57 -30.42
CA LEU A 11 -7.01 -0.63 -30.66
C LEU A 11 -6.80 0.29 -29.44
N GLN A 12 -7.87 0.78 -28.83
CA GLN A 12 -7.78 1.60 -27.63
C GLN A 12 -7.14 0.83 -26.45
N THR A 13 -7.47 -0.44 -26.29
CA THR A 13 -6.85 -1.28 -25.24
C THR A 13 -5.35 -1.47 -25.49
N ILE A 14 -4.95 -1.70 -26.74
CA ILE A 14 -3.54 -1.82 -27.15
C ILE A 14 -2.79 -0.51 -26.86
N ASP A 15 -3.37 0.64 -27.16
CA ASP A 15 -2.78 1.95 -26.87
C ASP A 15 -2.65 2.19 -25.36
N MET A 16 -3.66 1.82 -24.57
CA MET A 16 -3.62 1.93 -23.11
C MET A 16 -2.44 1.14 -22.53
N ILE A 17 -2.16 -0.05 -23.04
CA ILE A 17 -1.05 -0.90 -22.57
C ILE A 17 0.29 -0.36 -23.06
N ASN A 18 0.43 -0.12 -24.39
CA ASN A 18 1.74 0.15 -24.99
C ASN A 18 2.23 1.58 -24.83
N GLN A 19 1.32 2.57 -24.69
CA GLN A 19 1.67 3.99 -24.69
C GLN A 19 1.24 4.73 -23.42
N GLN A 20 0.27 4.19 -22.67
CA GLN A 20 -0.35 4.89 -21.53
C GLN A 20 -0.07 4.20 -20.19
N HIS A 21 0.85 3.25 -20.16
CA HIS A 21 1.31 2.55 -18.95
C HIS A 21 0.19 1.82 -18.17
N LEU A 22 -0.84 1.29 -18.86
CA LEU A 22 -1.79 0.40 -18.20
C LEU A 22 -1.11 -0.89 -17.82
N ASP A 23 -1.15 -1.23 -16.55
CA ASP A 23 -0.66 -2.52 -16.05
C ASP A 23 -1.61 -3.17 -15.03
N VAL A 24 -1.51 -4.48 -14.92
CA VAL A 24 -1.90 -5.20 -13.72
C VAL A 24 -0.71 -5.14 -12.78
N ARG A 25 -0.79 -4.24 -11.80
CA ARG A 25 0.31 -3.99 -10.89
C ARG A 25 0.67 -5.23 -10.08
N THR A 26 -0.33 -6.03 -9.71
CA THR A 26 -0.10 -7.26 -8.95
C THR A 26 -1.22 -8.27 -9.08
N ILE A 27 -0.85 -9.57 -9.09
CA ILE A 27 -1.70 -10.67 -8.66
C ILE A 27 -1.19 -11.10 -7.30
N THR A 28 -2.04 -11.01 -6.28
CA THR A 28 -1.70 -11.35 -4.89
C THR A 28 -2.54 -12.54 -4.43
N MET A 29 -1.88 -13.60 -3.96
CA MET A 29 -2.55 -14.71 -3.31
C MET A 29 -2.59 -14.46 -1.81
N GLY A 30 -3.81 -14.32 -1.25
CA GLY A 30 -4.05 -14.35 0.18
C GLY A 30 -4.06 -15.79 0.68
N ILE A 31 -3.38 -16.08 1.79
CA ILE A 31 -3.28 -17.42 2.38
C ILE A 31 -3.50 -17.33 3.88
N SER A 32 -4.53 -17.99 4.40
CA SER A 32 -4.70 -18.16 5.84
C SER A 32 -3.63 -19.09 6.40
N LEU A 33 -2.92 -18.65 7.43
CA LEU A 33 -1.93 -19.46 8.15
C LEU A 33 -2.37 -19.84 9.56
N LEU A 34 -3.65 -19.61 9.92
CA LEU A 34 -4.14 -19.82 11.29
C LEU A 34 -3.99 -21.27 11.75
N ASP A 35 -4.10 -22.24 10.86
CA ASP A 35 -3.89 -23.67 11.12
C ASP A 35 -2.40 -24.06 11.28
N CYS A 36 -1.47 -23.13 11.01
CA CYS A 36 -0.03 -23.33 11.21
C CYS A 36 0.41 -23.08 12.65
N ALA A 37 -0.47 -22.57 13.52
CA ALA A 37 -0.16 -22.30 14.92
C ALA A 37 0.44 -23.52 15.63
N SER A 38 1.46 -23.26 16.47
CA SER A 38 2.15 -24.27 17.30
C SER A 38 2.80 -23.62 18.51
N GLU A 39 3.01 -24.37 19.59
CA GLU A 39 3.82 -23.92 20.73
C GLU A 39 5.32 -23.91 20.40
N SER A 40 5.76 -24.71 19.43
CA SER A 40 7.14 -24.78 18.93
C SER A 40 7.32 -23.88 17.71
N MET A 41 8.32 -23.01 17.76
CA MET A 41 8.70 -22.13 16.64
C MET A 41 9.08 -22.95 15.39
N ASP A 42 9.89 -24.01 15.56
CA ASP A 42 10.32 -24.84 14.44
C ASP A 42 9.14 -25.51 13.72
N GLU A 43 8.19 -26.02 14.48
CA GLU A 43 6.98 -26.65 13.95
C GLU A 43 6.08 -25.62 13.27
N CYS A 44 5.92 -24.42 13.84
CA CYS A 44 5.18 -23.32 13.25
C CYS A 44 5.83 -22.91 11.91
N CYS A 45 7.13 -22.68 11.89
CA CYS A 45 7.89 -22.34 10.69
C CYS A 45 7.77 -23.42 9.60
N ARG A 46 7.88 -24.69 9.97
CA ARG A 46 7.72 -25.80 9.02
C ARG A 46 6.34 -25.79 8.37
N LYS A 47 5.26 -25.68 9.17
CA LYS A 47 3.89 -25.64 8.67
C LYS A 47 3.65 -24.44 7.76
N ILE A 48 4.16 -23.25 8.13
CA ILE A 48 4.07 -22.03 7.33
C ILE A 48 4.71 -22.24 5.97
N TYR A 49 5.95 -22.71 5.94
CA TYR A 49 6.69 -22.96 4.71
C TYR A 49 5.96 -23.96 3.79
N ASP A 50 5.59 -25.12 4.34
CA ASP A 50 4.93 -26.20 3.59
C ASP A 50 3.60 -25.71 2.99
N LYS A 51 2.81 -24.92 3.75
CA LYS A 51 1.52 -24.40 3.30
C LYS A 51 1.69 -23.35 2.19
N ILE A 52 2.59 -22.39 2.36
CA ILE A 52 2.84 -21.37 1.34
C ILE A 52 3.30 -22.01 0.02
N CYS A 53 4.31 -22.89 0.07
CA CYS A 53 4.82 -23.56 -1.13
C CYS A 53 3.75 -24.41 -1.83
N ARG A 54 2.90 -25.10 -1.06
CA ARG A 54 1.78 -25.87 -1.61
C ARG A 54 0.73 -24.99 -2.28
N CYS A 55 0.34 -23.87 -1.65
CA CYS A 55 -0.74 -23.02 -2.15
C CYS A 55 -0.26 -22.13 -3.32
N ALA A 56 0.90 -21.50 -3.19
CA ALA A 56 1.38 -20.50 -4.15
C ALA A 56 2.37 -21.04 -5.20
N GLY A 57 2.73 -22.30 -5.17
CA GLY A 57 3.75 -22.88 -6.06
C GLY A 57 3.49 -22.73 -7.57
N LYS A 58 2.24 -22.48 -7.97
CA LYS A 58 1.87 -22.22 -9.37
C LYS A 58 1.49 -20.77 -9.68
N LEU A 59 1.58 -19.87 -8.70
CA LEU A 59 1.12 -18.50 -8.85
C LEU A 59 1.89 -17.75 -9.92
N VAL A 60 3.23 -17.79 -9.86
CA VAL A 60 4.10 -17.07 -10.78
C VAL A 60 3.97 -17.61 -12.20
N GLU A 61 4.02 -18.93 -12.39
CA GLU A 61 3.84 -19.57 -13.69
C GLU A 61 2.50 -19.18 -14.32
N THR A 62 1.43 -19.23 -13.53
CA THR A 62 0.08 -18.86 -13.97
C THR A 62 0.00 -17.38 -14.36
N GLY A 63 0.55 -16.48 -13.54
CA GLY A 63 0.60 -15.05 -13.84
C GLY A 63 1.35 -14.76 -15.15
N CYS A 64 2.51 -15.36 -15.35
CA CYS A 64 3.29 -15.21 -16.59
C CYS A 64 2.58 -15.83 -17.82
N ALA A 65 1.81 -16.89 -17.64
CA ALA A 65 1.03 -17.46 -18.74
C ALA A 65 -0.12 -16.53 -19.15
N ILE A 66 -0.85 -15.96 -18.17
CA ILE A 66 -1.94 -14.98 -18.42
C ILE A 66 -1.39 -13.73 -19.12
N GLU A 67 -0.27 -13.20 -18.64
CA GLU A 67 0.41 -12.05 -19.24
C GLU A 67 0.72 -12.28 -20.73
N ARG A 68 1.31 -13.43 -21.06
CA ARG A 68 1.63 -13.78 -22.46
C ARG A 68 0.40 -13.97 -23.34
N GLU A 69 -0.66 -14.57 -22.80
CA GLU A 69 -1.86 -14.87 -23.57
C GLU A 69 -2.75 -13.66 -23.79
N LEU A 70 -2.87 -12.79 -22.78
CA LEU A 70 -3.72 -11.60 -22.85
C LEU A 70 -2.97 -10.36 -23.36
N GLY A 71 -1.62 -10.39 -23.37
CA GLY A 71 -0.80 -9.24 -23.72
C GLY A 71 -0.88 -8.10 -22.68
N ILE A 72 -1.36 -8.38 -21.47
CA ILE A 72 -1.49 -7.40 -20.38
C ILE A 72 -0.31 -7.59 -19.43
N PRO A 73 0.56 -6.59 -19.21
CA PRO A 73 1.65 -6.70 -18.26
C PRO A 73 1.15 -7.00 -16.84
N ILE A 74 1.74 -8.00 -16.19
CA ILE A 74 1.50 -8.33 -14.78
C ILE A 74 2.81 -8.13 -14.03
N VAL A 75 2.99 -6.95 -13.46
CA VAL A 75 4.28 -6.49 -12.94
C VAL A 75 4.77 -7.31 -11.75
N ASN A 76 3.88 -7.56 -10.79
CA ASN A 76 4.21 -8.32 -9.59
C ASN A 76 3.30 -9.53 -9.39
N LYS A 77 3.85 -10.58 -8.81
CA LYS A 77 3.15 -11.73 -8.24
C LYS A 77 3.52 -11.76 -6.76
N ARG A 78 2.53 -11.68 -5.87
CA ARG A 78 2.74 -11.48 -4.43
C ARG A 78 1.96 -12.50 -3.60
N ILE A 79 2.34 -12.61 -2.34
CA ILE A 79 1.61 -13.37 -1.33
C ILE A 79 1.29 -12.41 -0.17
N SER A 80 0.10 -12.53 0.39
CA SER A 80 -0.26 -11.97 1.69
C SER A 80 -0.72 -13.09 2.61
N VAL A 81 -0.23 -13.11 3.86
CA VAL A 81 -0.60 -14.15 4.82
C VAL A 81 -1.32 -13.55 6.02
N SER A 82 -1.99 -14.40 6.81
CA SER A 82 -2.61 -13.97 8.07
C SER A 82 -1.59 -13.26 8.95
N PRO A 83 -1.99 -12.23 9.73
CA PRO A 83 -1.08 -11.53 10.63
C PRO A 83 -0.30 -12.51 11.52
N ILE A 84 1.03 -12.50 11.39
CA ILE A 84 1.90 -13.47 12.07
C ILE A 84 1.76 -13.33 13.60
N SER A 85 1.45 -12.14 14.13
CA SER A 85 1.18 -12.01 15.57
C SER A 85 0.04 -12.90 16.07
N LEU A 86 -0.94 -13.23 15.20
CA LEU A 86 -2.03 -14.15 15.53
C LEU A 86 -1.60 -15.61 15.37
N VAL A 87 -0.91 -15.93 14.28
CA VAL A 87 -0.43 -17.28 13.96
C VAL A 87 0.56 -17.78 15.00
N ALA A 88 1.51 -16.93 15.42
CA ALA A 88 2.55 -17.25 16.38
C ALA A 88 2.15 -17.03 17.85
N ALA A 89 0.88 -16.72 18.13
CA ALA A 89 0.45 -16.40 19.51
C ALA A 89 0.70 -17.52 20.52
N ALA A 90 0.74 -18.77 20.07
CA ALA A 90 1.03 -19.94 20.89
C ALA A 90 2.54 -20.22 21.05
N CYS A 91 3.41 -19.66 20.21
CA CYS A 91 4.85 -19.83 20.28
C CYS A 91 5.38 -19.27 21.60
N ARG A 92 6.39 -19.94 22.18
CA ARG A 92 6.97 -19.57 23.47
C ARG A 92 8.13 -18.59 23.34
N GLU A 93 8.73 -18.55 22.18
CA GLU A 93 9.91 -17.74 21.86
C GLU A 93 9.57 -16.24 21.88
N GLU A 94 10.56 -15.42 22.27
CA GLU A 94 10.40 -13.95 22.33
C GLU A 94 10.74 -13.26 21.02
N ASP A 95 11.50 -13.91 20.12
CA ASP A 95 11.91 -13.39 18.81
C ASP A 95 11.22 -14.15 17.69
N TYR A 96 10.54 -13.38 16.80
CA TYR A 96 9.84 -13.93 15.64
C TYR A 96 10.62 -13.78 14.34
N THR A 97 11.88 -13.35 14.39
CA THR A 97 12.78 -13.31 13.22
C THR A 97 12.85 -14.65 12.47
N PRO A 98 12.85 -15.84 13.11
CA PRO A 98 12.82 -17.12 12.40
C PRO A 98 11.59 -17.31 11.51
N ILE A 99 10.44 -16.74 11.88
CA ILE A 99 9.24 -16.78 11.01
C ILE A 99 9.45 -15.88 9.80
N ALA A 100 10.00 -14.67 9.98
CA ALA A 100 10.30 -13.78 8.85
C ALA A 100 11.27 -14.45 7.85
N LEU A 101 12.34 -15.08 8.33
CA LEU A 101 13.27 -15.86 7.49
C LEU A 101 12.56 -17.02 6.78
N THR A 102 11.58 -17.63 7.42
CA THR A 102 10.78 -18.71 6.81
C THR A 102 9.87 -18.18 5.71
N LEU A 103 9.22 -17.02 5.91
CA LEU A 103 8.42 -16.33 4.90
C LEU A 103 9.28 -15.94 3.70
N ASP A 104 10.47 -15.39 3.94
CA ASP A 104 11.43 -15.00 2.89
C ASP A 104 11.86 -16.21 2.04
N ARG A 105 12.23 -17.30 2.70
CA ARG A 105 12.59 -18.56 2.03
C ARG A 105 11.42 -19.10 1.20
N ALA A 106 10.20 -19.06 1.70
CA ALA A 106 9.01 -19.51 0.96
C ALA A 106 8.70 -18.57 -0.23
N ALA A 107 8.95 -17.28 -0.10
CA ALA A 107 8.81 -16.31 -1.18
C ALA A 107 9.84 -16.57 -2.30
N HIS A 108 11.08 -16.83 -1.96
CA HIS A 108 12.10 -17.23 -2.93
C HIS A 108 11.77 -18.55 -3.63
N GLU A 109 11.32 -19.57 -2.88
CA GLU A 109 10.94 -20.87 -3.45
C GLU A 109 9.78 -20.76 -4.43
N THR A 110 8.77 -19.93 -4.12
CA THR A 110 7.62 -19.71 -5.00
C THR A 110 7.87 -18.69 -6.12
N GLY A 111 9.01 -17.98 -6.07
CA GLY A 111 9.43 -17.00 -7.07
C GLY A 111 8.62 -15.69 -7.05
N VAL A 112 7.91 -15.40 -5.96
CA VAL A 112 7.11 -14.16 -5.82
C VAL A 112 8.01 -12.96 -5.55
N ASN A 113 7.51 -11.76 -5.88
CA ASN A 113 8.25 -10.52 -5.71
C ASN A 113 8.24 -10.01 -4.27
N PHE A 114 7.13 -10.24 -3.52
CA PHE A 114 6.99 -9.83 -2.12
C PHE A 114 6.06 -10.78 -1.38
N ILE A 115 6.24 -10.87 -0.06
CA ILE A 115 5.34 -11.53 0.87
C ILE A 115 5.02 -10.61 2.05
N GLY A 116 3.73 -10.28 2.21
CA GLY A 116 3.21 -9.49 3.33
C GLY A 116 2.59 -10.38 4.41
N GLY A 117 2.34 -9.79 5.59
CA GLY A 117 1.69 -10.46 6.71
C GLY A 117 2.58 -10.68 7.94
N PHE A 118 3.87 -10.27 7.90
CA PHE A 118 4.65 -10.13 9.14
C PHE A 118 4.10 -8.94 9.93
N SER A 119 2.88 -9.08 10.45
CA SER A 119 2.03 -7.96 10.86
C SER A 119 1.41 -8.18 12.24
N ALA A 120 1.06 -7.04 12.91
CA ALA A 120 0.36 -7.01 14.19
C ALA A 120 -0.85 -6.07 14.14
N LEU A 121 -1.92 -6.42 14.89
CA LEU A 121 -3.16 -5.67 15.00
C LEU A 121 -3.29 -5.04 16.40
N ALA A 122 -2.58 -3.93 16.63
CA ALA A 122 -2.41 -3.29 17.93
C ALA A 122 -3.41 -2.16 18.24
N HIS A 123 -4.43 -1.92 17.38
CA HIS A 123 -5.35 -0.79 17.52
C HIS A 123 -6.22 -0.81 18.78
N LYS A 124 -6.44 -1.96 19.39
CA LYS A 124 -7.18 -2.09 20.67
C LYS A 124 -6.29 -2.29 21.88
N GLY A 125 -5.00 -2.46 21.70
CA GLY A 125 -4.01 -2.77 22.71
C GLY A 125 -3.06 -3.84 22.20
N PHE A 126 -2.12 -4.25 23.03
CA PHE A 126 -1.13 -5.28 22.70
C PHE A 126 -1.49 -6.61 23.32
N THR A 127 -1.36 -7.68 22.57
CA THR A 127 -1.09 -9.01 23.09
C THR A 127 0.43 -9.19 23.34
N LYS A 128 0.83 -10.23 24.05
CA LYS A 128 2.26 -10.57 24.16
C LYS A 128 2.88 -10.85 22.80
N SER A 129 2.12 -11.51 21.91
CA SER A 129 2.56 -11.86 20.57
C SER A 129 2.74 -10.62 19.69
N ASP A 130 1.87 -9.61 19.81
CA ASP A 130 2.03 -8.35 19.08
C ASP A 130 3.34 -7.67 19.47
N LEU A 131 3.65 -7.60 20.76
CA LEU A 131 4.90 -6.99 21.25
C LEU A 131 6.14 -7.76 20.77
N ARG A 132 6.12 -9.09 20.77
CA ARG A 132 7.20 -9.94 20.28
C ARG A 132 7.42 -9.69 18.78
N LEU A 133 6.36 -9.70 17.98
CA LEU A 133 6.45 -9.43 16.56
C LEU A 133 7.00 -8.03 16.29
N ILE A 134 6.43 -6.99 16.92
CA ILE A 134 6.84 -5.60 16.70
C ILE A 134 8.32 -5.40 17.06
N ASN A 135 8.78 -5.96 18.17
CA ASN A 135 10.18 -5.87 18.56
C ASN A 135 11.11 -6.67 17.63
N SER A 136 10.61 -7.66 16.90
CA SER A 136 11.39 -8.42 15.92
C SER A 136 11.48 -7.71 14.56
N ILE A 137 10.68 -6.67 14.29
CA ILE A 137 10.63 -5.99 12.98
C ILE A 137 12.00 -5.50 12.50
N PRO A 138 12.83 -4.82 13.32
CA PRO A 138 14.12 -4.34 12.84
C PRO A 138 15.02 -5.47 12.32
N ALA A 139 15.14 -6.56 13.05
CA ALA A 139 15.92 -7.73 12.62
C ALA A 139 15.26 -8.44 11.44
N ALA A 140 13.94 -8.63 11.46
CA ALA A 140 13.19 -9.30 10.41
C ALA A 140 13.36 -8.60 9.06
N LEU A 141 13.16 -7.28 8.99
CA LEU A 141 13.19 -6.56 7.73
C LEU A 141 14.58 -6.27 7.18
N THR A 142 15.60 -6.25 8.05
CA THR A 142 16.99 -6.05 7.61
C THR A 142 17.72 -7.35 7.28
N GLN A 143 17.19 -8.51 7.71
CA GLN A 143 17.75 -9.84 7.40
C GLN A 143 16.99 -10.58 6.28
N THR A 144 15.86 -10.04 5.81
CA THR A 144 15.06 -10.62 4.72
C THR A 144 15.03 -9.69 3.52
N GLU A 145 14.86 -10.27 2.34
CA GLU A 145 14.79 -9.53 1.08
C GLU A 145 13.34 -9.18 0.71
N LEU A 146 12.44 -10.14 0.73
CA LEU A 146 11.09 -10.06 0.16
C LEU A 146 9.97 -9.87 1.19
N VAL A 147 10.27 -9.95 2.49
CA VAL A 147 9.26 -9.84 3.55
C VAL A 147 8.88 -8.39 3.80
N CYS A 148 7.57 -8.14 3.81
CA CYS A 148 7.00 -6.85 4.18
C CYS A 148 6.20 -6.97 5.49
N SER A 149 6.20 -5.89 6.27
CA SER A 149 5.59 -5.83 7.59
C SER A 149 4.60 -4.68 7.70
N SER A 150 3.62 -4.83 8.59
CA SER A 150 2.74 -3.73 8.97
C SER A 150 2.26 -3.84 10.41
N VAL A 151 1.91 -2.68 10.98
CA VAL A 151 1.25 -2.60 12.27
C VAL A 151 0.02 -1.70 12.16
N ASN A 152 -1.16 -2.25 12.42
CA ASN A 152 -2.39 -1.47 12.50
C ASN A 152 -2.60 -1.00 13.94
N LEU A 153 -2.42 0.31 14.20
CA LEU A 153 -2.41 0.86 15.57
C LEU A 153 -3.60 1.77 15.90
N ALA A 154 -4.45 2.05 14.93
CA ALA A 154 -5.63 2.88 15.12
C ALA A 154 -6.81 2.39 14.29
N SER A 155 -8.01 2.74 14.73
CA SER A 155 -9.21 2.60 13.93
C SER A 155 -10.27 3.62 14.36
N THR A 156 -11.21 3.93 13.46
CA THR A 156 -12.34 4.80 13.75
C THR A 156 -13.14 4.31 14.97
N ARG A 157 -13.24 2.99 15.19
CA ARG A 157 -13.99 2.40 16.31
C ARG A 157 -13.20 2.31 17.61
N ALA A 158 -11.89 2.17 17.55
CA ALA A 158 -11.04 1.97 18.73
C ALA A 158 -10.30 3.23 19.18
N GLY A 159 -10.21 4.24 18.32
CA GLY A 159 -9.30 5.37 18.55
C GLY A 159 -7.87 5.04 18.18
N ILE A 160 -6.91 5.80 18.69
CA ILE A 160 -5.48 5.65 18.42
C ILE A 160 -4.80 5.08 19.67
N ASN A 161 -4.06 4.00 19.51
CA ASN A 161 -3.21 3.43 20.58
C ASN A 161 -1.88 4.21 20.59
N MET A 162 -1.74 5.21 21.48
CA MET A 162 -0.56 6.07 21.56
C MET A 162 0.68 5.34 22.06
N ASP A 163 0.50 4.25 22.83
CA ASP A 163 1.62 3.39 23.23
C ASP A 163 2.20 2.66 22.01
N ALA A 164 1.33 2.23 21.07
CA ALA A 164 1.76 1.65 19.80
C ALA A 164 2.41 2.69 18.89
N VAL A 165 1.88 3.91 18.86
CA VAL A 165 2.49 5.05 18.10
C VAL A 165 3.91 5.29 18.60
N ALA A 166 4.11 5.44 19.91
CA ALA A 166 5.44 5.66 20.51
C ALA A 166 6.39 4.48 20.27
N LEU A 167 5.87 3.25 20.28
CA LEU A 167 6.67 2.06 19.98
C LEU A 167 7.09 2.05 18.51
N MET A 168 6.17 2.33 17.57
CA MET A 168 6.47 2.28 16.14
C MET A 168 7.48 3.36 15.71
N GLY A 169 7.46 4.57 16.28
CA GLY A 169 8.50 5.57 16.01
C GLY A 169 9.89 5.06 16.39
N ARG A 170 10.03 4.37 17.55
CA ARG A 170 11.29 3.73 17.94
C ARG A 170 11.70 2.59 17.01
N ILE A 171 10.75 1.74 16.62
CA ILE A 171 11.00 0.60 15.71
C ILE A 171 11.47 1.09 14.34
N ILE A 172 10.80 2.11 13.79
CA ILE A 172 11.20 2.70 12.50
C ILE A 172 12.62 3.30 12.62
N LYS A 173 12.89 4.06 13.68
CA LYS A 173 14.22 4.62 13.91
C LYS A 173 15.29 3.52 14.03
N GLN A 174 15.04 2.48 14.81
CA GLN A 174 15.95 1.34 14.96
C GLN A 174 16.17 0.61 13.63
N THR A 175 15.13 0.40 12.84
CA THR A 175 15.22 -0.23 11.53
C THR A 175 16.09 0.62 10.59
N ALA A 176 15.85 1.93 10.54
CA ALA A 176 16.60 2.87 9.71
C ALA A 176 18.07 2.98 10.12
N ASP A 177 18.39 2.86 11.40
CA ASP A 177 19.76 2.90 11.91
C ASP A 177 20.56 1.66 11.47
N ILE A 178 19.90 0.53 11.25
CA ILE A 178 20.50 -0.69 10.69
C ILE A 178 20.57 -0.54 9.17
N ASP A 179 19.40 -0.46 8.51
CA ASP A 179 19.25 -0.31 7.06
C ASP A 179 17.96 0.47 6.73
N PRO A 180 18.04 1.69 6.17
CA PRO A 180 16.87 2.47 5.75
C PRO A 180 15.93 1.72 4.77
N MET A 181 16.44 0.78 3.97
CA MET A 181 15.64 -0.05 3.07
C MET A 181 14.63 -0.94 3.81
N GLY A 182 14.91 -1.31 5.05
CA GLY A 182 13.96 -2.00 5.91
C GLY A 182 12.69 -1.17 6.14
N CYS A 183 12.80 0.16 6.23
CA CYS A 183 11.66 1.06 6.40
C CYS A 183 10.76 1.14 5.14
N ALA A 184 11.31 0.94 3.95
CA ALA A 184 10.52 0.87 2.71
C ALA A 184 9.58 -0.35 2.67
N LYS A 185 9.87 -1.38 3.47
CA LYS A 185 9.08 -2.61 3.63
C LYS A 185 8.14 -2.59 4.85
N LEU A 186 8.08 -1.48 5.59
CA LEU A 186 7.31 -1.33 6.83
C LEU A 186 6.22 -0.27 6.68
N VAL A 187 4.98 -0.64 6.98
CA VAL A 187 3.83 0.27 6.92
C VAL A 187 3.11 0.32 8.27
N VAL A 188 2.81 1.52 8.75
CA VAL A 188 1.96 1.73 9.92
C VAL A 188 0.57 2.14 9.46
N PHE A 189 -0.45 1.39 9.85
CA PHE A 189 -1.83 1.61 9.42
C PHE A 189 -2.74 2.18 10.51
N SER A 190 -3.73 2.95 10.05
CA SER A 190 -5.01 3.19 10.71
C SER A 190 -6.14 2.68 9.82
N ASN A 191 -7.12 1.96 10.36
CA ASN A 191 -8.21 1.33 9.60
C ASN A 191 -7.68 0.43 8.46
N ALA A 192 -6.69 -0.40 8.72
CA ALA A 192 -6.16 -1.32 7.72
C ALA A 192 -7.25 -2.18 7.10
N VAL A 193 -7.23 -2.32 5.77
CA VAL A 193 -8.08 -3.26 5.04
C VAL A 193 -7.45 -4.65 5.00
N GLU A 194 -8.28 -5.68 4.97
CA GLU A 194 -7.87 -7.08 5.13
C GLU A 194 -7.65 -7.81 3.81
N ASP A 195 -8.01 -7.17 2.69
CA ASP A 195 -8.02 -7.72 1.33
C ASP A 195 -7.10 -6.97 0.34
N ASN A 196 -6.17 -6.16 0.85
CA ASN A 196 -5.33 -5.28 0.06
C ASN A 196 -4.29 -6.04 -0.78
N PRO A 197 -4.30 -5.96 -2.12
CA PRO A 197 -3.27 -6.59 -2.96
C PRO A 197 -2.03 -5.72 -3.21
N PHE A 198 -2.10 -4.42 -2.92
CA PHE A 198 -1.14 -3.42 -3.43
C PHE A 198 0.00 -3.09 -2.48
N MET A 199 -0.32 -2.78 -1.23
CA MET A 199 0.67 -2.20 -0.33
C MET A 199 1.73 -3.21 0.11
N ALA A 200 2.95 -2.73 0.28
CA ALA A 200 3.92 -3.40 1.13
C ALA A 200 3.30 -3.58 2.53
N GLY A 201 3.48 -4.73 3.14
CA GLY A 201 2.88 -5.03 4.44
C GLY A 201 1.38 -5.32 4.44
N ALA A 202 0.76 -5.50 3.28
CA ALA A 202 -0.58 -6.08 3.20
C ALA A 202 -0.64 -7.43 3.92
N PHE A 203 -1.79 -7.75 4.50
CA PHE A 203 -2.00 -9.03 5.18
C PHE A 203 -3.34 -9.64 4.76
N HIS A 204 -3.48 -10.93 4.95
CA HIS A 204 -4.70 -11.67 4.71
C HIS A 204 -5.55 -11.70 5.99
N GLY A 205 -6.74 -11.12 5.94
CA GLY A 205 -7.62 -10.99 7.11
C GLY A 205 -8.12 -12.32 7.65
N VAL A 206 -8.49 -12.30 8.94
CA VAL A 206 -9.03 -13.50 9.59
C VAL A 206 -10.42 -13.88 9.13
N GLY A 207 -11.15 -12.95 8.52
CA GLY A 207 -12.47 -13.16 7.93
C GLY A 207 -12.44 -13.64 6.47
N GLU A 208 -11.26 -13.66 5.86
CA GLU A 208 -11.07 -14.04 4.47
C GLU A 208 -11.07 -15.58 4.26
N PRO A 209 -11.32 -16.07 3.03
CA PRO A 209 -11.23 -17.50 2.71
C PRO A 209 -9.85 -18.09 3.01
N GLU A 210 -9.75 -19.42 3.03
CA GLU A 210 -8.48 -20.14 3.23
C GLU A 210 -7.39 -19.72 2.24
N THR A 211 -7.77 -19.49 0.98
CA THR A 211 -6.96 -18.88 -0.06
C THR A 211 -7.84 -18.00 -0.95
N VAL A 212 -7.28 -16.91 -1.47
CA VAL A 212 -8.01 -15.98 -2.35
C VAL A 212 -7.04 -15.34 -3.33
N ILE A 213 -7.52 -15.01 -4.54
CA ILE A 213 -6.78 -14.20 -5.51
C ILE A 213 -7.34 -12.78 -5.49
N ASN A 214 -6.50 -11.81 -5.17
CA ASN A 214 -6.77 -10.38 -5.28
C ASN A 214 -5.89 -9.77 -6.37
N VAL A 215 -6.43 -8.84 -7.14
CA VAL A 215 -5.71 -8.23 -8.25
C VAL A 215 -5.68 -6.71 -8.08
N GLY A 216 -4.52 -6.13 -8.21
CA GLY A 216 -4.33 -4.68 -8.24
C GLY A 216 -4.06 -4.21 -9.66
N VAL A 217 -4.84 -3.21 -10.13
CA VAL A 217 -4.64 -2.58 -11.43
C VAL A 217 -4.31 -1.11 -11.27
N SER A 218 -3.46 -0.61 -12.15
CA SER A 218 -3.03 0.78 -12.14
C SER A 218 -3.01 1.38 -13.54
N GLY A 219 -3.01 2.69 -13.63
CA GLY A 219 -2.97 3.41 -14.90
C GLY A 219 -3.12 4.91 -14.74
N PRO A 220 -2.25 5.60 -13.93
CA PRO A 220 -2.22 7.06 -13.92
C PRO A 220 -2.04 7.64 -15.30
N GLY A 221 -1.13 7.08 -16.11
CA GLY A 221 -0.88 7.51 -17.49
C GLY A 221 -2.10 7.42 -18.39
N VAL A 222 -2.97 6.40 -18.22
CA VAL A 222 -4.23 6.27 -18.97
C VAL A 222 -5.19 7.41 -18.62
N VAL A 223 -5.30 7.74 -17.34
CA VAL A 223 -6.15 8.84 -16.87
C VAL A 223 -5.58 10.18 -17.34
N ALA A 224 -4.27 10.41 -17.21
CA ALA A 224 -3.60 11.61 -17.71
C ALA A 224 -3.83 11.80 -19.22
N HIS A 225 -3.67 10.75 -20.02
CA HIS A 225 -3.92 10.80 -21.46
C HIS A 225 -5.37 11.16 -21.79
N ALA A 226 -6.34 10.55 -21.11
CA ALA A 226 -7.75 10.85 -21.30
C ALA A 226 -8.09 12.31 -20.94
N LEU A 227 -7.51 12.86 -19.87
CA LEU A 227 -7.75 14.24 -19.45
C LEU A 227 -7.09 15.28 -20.36
N LYS A 228 -5.97 14.97 -20.99
CA LYS A 228 -5.36 15.86 -22.01
C LYS A 228 -6.30 16.16 -23.17
N GLN A 229 -7.28 15.29 -23.44
CA GLN A 229 -8.28 15.49 -24.50
C GLN A 229 -9.46 16.37 -24.09
N CYS A 230 -9.62 16.66 -22.79
CA CYS A 230 -10.69 17.52 -22.26
C CYS A 230 -10.12 18.70 -21.43
N MET A 231 -8.91 19.15 -21.76
CA MET A 231 -8.32 20.33 -21.11
C MET A 231 -9.19 21.56 -21.32
N GLY A 232 -9.46 22.31 -20.25
CA GLY A 232 -10.29 23.51 -20.27
C GLY A 232 -11.80 23.25 -20.17
N GLU A 233 -12.23 21.99 -20.21
CA GLU A 233 -13.63 21.62 -19.97
C GLU A 233 -14.01 21.76 -18.47
N SER A 234 -15.32 21.75 -18.18
CA SER A 234 -15.82 21.83 -16.81
C SER A 234 -15.44 20.61 -15.97
N PHE A 235 -15.41 20.75 -14.66
CA PHE A 235 -15.12 19.64 -13.76
C PHE A 235 -16.12 18.48 -13.85
N ASP A 236 -17.34 18.73 -14.32
CA ASP A 236 -18.30 17.66 -14.59
C ASP A 236 -17.82 16.76 -15.75
N VAL A 237 -17.28 17.35 -16.80
CA VAL A 237 -16.68 16.63 -17.95
C VAL A 237 -15.43 15.87 -17.49
N VAL A 238 -14.58 16.51 -16.70
CA VAL A 238 -13.37 15.89 -16.12
C VAL A 238 -13.75 14.67 -15.28
N ALA A 239 -14.72 14.79 -14.35
CA ALA A 239 -15.17 13.70 -13.51
C ALA A 239 -15.75 12.51 -14.31
N GLU A 240 -16.57 12.78 -15.33
CA GLU A 240 -17.12 11.75 -16.21
C GLU A 240 -16.04 11.06 -17.04
N THR A 241 -15.02 11.80 -17.49
CA THR A 241 -13.88 11.23 -18.22
C THR A 241 -13.06 10.30 -17.35
N ILE A 242 -12.73 10.71 -16.11
CA ILE A 242 -12.03 9.87 -15.13
C ILE A 242 -12.84 8.60 -14.84
N LYS A 243 -14.14 8.75 -14.56
CA LYS A 243 -15.02 7.63 -14.23
C LYS A 243 -15.09 6.60 -15.36
N LYS A 244 -15.23 7.03 -16.61
CA LYS A 244 -15.25 6.14 -17.77
C LYS A 244 -13.91 5.44 -17.99
N THR A 245 -12.82 6.13 -17.75
CA THR A 245 -11.46 5.56 -17.86
C THR A 245 -11.23 4.53 -16.77
N ALA A 246 -11.55 4.85 -15.53
CA ALA A 246 -11.46 3.96 -14.37
C ALA A 246 -12.30 2.68 -14.57
N PHE A 247 -13.50 2.80 -15.14
CA PHE A 247 -14.33 1.66 -15.52
C PHE A 247 -13.58 0.69 -16.46
N LYS A 248 -12.94 1.20 -17.50
CA LYS A 248 -12.19 0.36 -18.47
C LYS A 248 -11.00 -0.33 -17.83
N ILE A 249 -10.22 0.40 -17.00
CA ILE A 249 -9.06 -0.15 -16.29
C ILE A 249 -9.51 -1.28 -15.35
N THR A 250 -10.58 -1.08 -14.58
CA THR A 250 -11.11 -2.09 -13.65
C THR A 250 -11.55 -3.37 -14.38
N ARG A 251 -12.20 -3.23 -15.54
CA ARG A 251 -12.62 -4.40 -16.35
C ARG A 251 -11.45 -5.25 -16.81
N MET A 252 -10.30 -4.62 -17.09
CA MET A 252 -9.06 -5.36 -17.42
C MET A 252 -8.56 -6.17 -16.23
N GLY A 253 -8.54 -5.56 -15.03
CA GLY A 253 -8.17 -6.26 -13.80
C GLY A 253 -9.09 -7.42 -13.47
N GLU A 254 -10.39 -7.25 -13.64
CA GLU A 254 -11.36 -8.32 -13.41
C GLU A 254 -11.16 -9.50 -14.35
N LEU A 255 -10.85 -9.25 -15.63
CA LEU A 255 -10.54 -10.31 -16.59
C LEU A 255 -9.34 -11.14 -16.13
N VAL A 256 -8.26 -10.48 -15.71
CA VAL A 256 -7.05 -11.15 -15.21
C VAL A 256 -7.34 -11.92 -13.93
N ALA A 257 -8.11 -11.33 -13.01
CA ALA A 257 -8.48 -11.95 -11.73
C ALA A 257 -9.33 -13.23 -11.93
N GLN A 258 -10.32 -13.17 -12.80
CA GLN A 258 -11.17 -14.33 -13.13
C GLN A 258 -10.35 -15.46 -13.76
N GLU A 259 -9.43 -15.13 -14.68
CA GLU A 259 -8.60 -16.14 -15.32
C GLU A 259 -7.58 -16.74 -14.35
N ALA A 260 -6.97 -15.94 -13.47
CA ALA A 260 -6.08 -16.43 -12.42
C ALA A 260 -6.82 -17.36 -11.44
N SER A 261 -7.99 -16.94 -10.97
CA SER A 261 -8.87 -17.73 -10.11
C SER A 261 -9.22 -19.09 -10.74
N ARG A 262 -9.64 -19.07 -12.00
CA ARG A 262 -10.01 -20.29 -12.73
C ARG A 262 -8.83 -21.26 -12.89
N ARG A 263 -7.63 -20.77 -13.24
CA ARG A 263 -6.43 -21.63 -13.46
C ARG A 263 -5.89 -22.21 -12.17
N LEU A 264 -5.89 -21.39 -11.11
CA LEU A 264 -5.36 -21.79 -9.81
C LEU A 264 -6.37 -22.60 -8.97
N GLY A 265 -7.66 -22.57 -9.34
CA GLY A 265 -8.73 -23.19 -8.55
C GLY A 265 -8.93 -22.51 -7.19
N VAL A 266 -8.67 -21.20 -7.10
CA VAL A 266 -8.72 -20.37 -5.89
C VAL A 266 -9.81 -19.31 -6.06
N PRO A 267 -10.66 -19.04 -5.05
CA PRO A 267 -11.68 -17.99 -5.15
C PRO A 267 -11.12 -16.63 -5.59
N PHE A 268 -11.91 -15.91 -6.39
CA PHE A 268 -11.65 -14.52 -6.72
C PHE A 268 -12.18 -13.64 -5.59
N GLY A 269 -11.31 -12.82 -4.98
CA GLY A 269 -11.62 -11.85 -3.95
C GLY A 269 -11.95 -10.49 -4.54
N VAL A 270 -10.95 -9.60 -4.63
CA VAL A 270 -11.16 -8.21 -5.05
C VAL A 270 -10.29 -7.78 -6.23
N VAL A 271 -10.80 -6.79 -6.96
CA VAL A 271 -10.01 -5.91 -7.84
C VAL A 271 -9.83 -4.59 -7.13
N ASP A 272 -8.60 -4.23 -6.89
CA ASP A 272 -8.18 -2.93 -6.39
C ASP A 272 -7.76 -2.04 -7.57
N LEU A 273 -8.55 -1.02 -7.88
CA LEU A 273 -8.16 0.02 -8.82
C LEU A 273 -7.49 1.15 -8.04
N SER A 274 -6.18 1.09 -7.92
CA SER A 274 -5.38 2.16 -7.34
C SER A 274 -4.52 2.81 -8.41
N LEU A 275 -4.70 4.13 -8.61
CA LEU A 275 -3.78 4.92 -9.42
C LEU A 275 -2.47 5.04 -8.65
N ALA A 276 -1.63 4.01 -8.77
CA ALA A 276 -0.32 3.93 -8.15
C ALA A 276 0.72 4.31 -9.22
N PRO A 277 1.36 5.47 -9.10
CA PRO A 277 2.33 5.93 -10.09
C PRO A 277 3.57 5.04 -10.12
N THR A 278 4.39 5.25 -11.16
CA THR A 278 5.75 4.73 -11.25
C THR A 278 6.71 5.89 -11.51
N PRO A 279 8.03 5.71 -11.33
CA PRO A 279 9.01 6.73 -11.67
C PRO A 279 9.06 7.08 -13.17
N ALA A 280 8.33 6.33 -14.01
CA ALA A 280 8.27 6.57 -15.45
C ALA A 280 7.55 7.90 -15.77
N ILE A 281 8.12 8.66 -16.70
CA ILE A 281 7.51 9.91 -17.15
C ILE A 281 6.16 9.60 -17.82
N GLY A 282 5.12 10.34 -17.41
CA GLY A 282 3.76 10.17 -17.93
C GLY A 282 2.89 9.20 -17.11
N ASP A 283 3.44 8.56 -16.08
CA ASP A 283 2.71 7.69 -15.14
C ASP A 283 2.69 8.33 -13.74
N SER A 284 2.10 9.52 -13.62
CA SER A 284 2.15 10.38 -12.43
C SER A 284 0.75 10.83 -12.01
N VAL A 285 0.44 10.71 -10.73
CA VAL A 285 -0.77 11.29 -10.13
C VAL A 285 -0.64 12.80 -10.03
N ALA A 286 0.54 13.33 -9.72
CA ALA A 286 0.78 14.77 -9.72
C ALA A 286 0.52 15.40 -11.10
N GLU A 287 0.96 14.76 -12.19
CA GLU A 287 0.68 15.21 -13.56
C GLU A 287 -0.85 15.26 -13.83
N ILE A 288 -1.61 14.29 -13.35
CA ILE A 288 -3.08 14.31 -13.47
C ILE A 288 -3.66 15.57 -12.83
N LEU A 289 -3.20 15.92 -11.63
CA LEU A 289 -3.67 17.11 -10.90
C LEU A 289 -3.28 18.41 -11.63
N GLU A 290 -2.10 18.45 -12.23
CA GLU A 290 -1.61 19.58 -13.04
C GLU A 290 -2.42 19.73 -14.33
N ILE A 291 -2.77 18.65 -15.03
CA ILE A 291 -3.65 18.66 -16.20
C ILE A 291 -5.04 19.22 -15.86
N MET A 292 -5.52 19.06 -14.64
CA MET A 292 -6.76 19.66 -14.16
C MET A 292 -6.70 21.19 -14.01
N GLY A 293 -5.53 21.82 -14.26
CA GLY A 293 -5.35 23.27 -14.28
C GLY A 293 -4.51 23.81 -13.12
N LEU A 294 -3.82 22.95 -12.38
CA LEU A 294 -2.84 23.39 -11.38
C LEU A 294 -1.48 23.59 -12.05
N GLU A 295 -0.82 24.70 -11.75
CA GLU A 295 0.52 24.98 -12.30
C GLU A 295 1.54 23.92 -11.82
N LYS A 296 1.42 23.53 -10.53
CA LYS A 296 2.26 22.51 -9.89
C LYS A 296 1.48 21.79 -8.79
N CYS A 297 1.73 20.51 -8.63
CA CYS A 297 1.23 19.75 -7.49
C CYS A 297 1.74 20.39 -6.18
N GLY A 298 0.88 20.54 -5.18
CA GLY A 298 1.18 21.28 -3.96
C GLY A 298 0.55 22.68 -3.91
N THR A 299 0.27 23.31 -5.07
CA THR A 299 -0.47 24.58 -5.16
C THR A 299 -1.83 24.50 -4.44
N HIS A 300 -2.34 25.62 -3.95
CA HIS A 300 -3.72 25.70 -3.43
C HIS A 300 -4.71 25.20 -4.49
N GLY A 301 -5.60 24.28 -4.10
CA GLY A 301 -6.50 23.56 -5.00
C GLY A 301 -6.10 22.08 -5.18
N THR A 302 -4.86 21.68 -4.90
CA THR A 302 -4.39 20.29 -5.05
C THR A 302 -5.27 19.28 -4.29
N THR A 303 -5.61 19.56 -3.03
CA THR A 303 -6.47 18.70 -2.21
C THR A 303 -7.88 18.56 -2.82
N ALA A 304 -8.45 19.64 -3.38
CA ALA A 304 -9.75 19.60 -4.05
C ALA A 304 -9.71 18.79 -5.36
N ALA A 305 -8.67 18.97 -6.17
CA ALA A 305 -8.46 18.21 -7.39
C ALA A 305 -8.28 16.71 -7.08
N LEU A 306 -7.50 16.38 -6.04
CA LEU A 306 -7.31 15.00 -5.59
C LEU A 306 -8.60 14.38 -5.07
N ALA A 307 -9.44 15.14 -4.36
CA ALA A 307 -10.74 14.67 -3.90
C ALA A 307 -11.65 14.27 -5.07
N LEU A 308 -11.70 15.10 -6.13
CA LEU A 308 -12.43 14.79 -7.34
C LEU A 308 -11.88 13.56 -8.04
N LEU A 309 -10.56 13.48 -8.20
CA LEU A 309 -9.88 12.33 -8.82
C LEU A 309 -10.23 11.03 -8.08
N ASN A 310 -10.02 11.02 -6.77
CA ASN A 310 -10.23 9.84 -5.93
C ASN A 310 -11.68 9.34 -5.96
N ASP A 311 -12.65 10.25 -5.86
CA ASP A 311 -14.08 9.94 -5.92
C ASP A 311 -14.50 9.40 -7.30
N ALA A 312 -14.05 10.03 -8.38
CA ALA A 312 -14.37 9.61 -9.73
C ALA A 312 -13.77 8.23 -10.08
N VAL A 313 -12.54 7.96 -9.62
CA VAL A 313 -11.89 6.64 -9.77
C VAL A 313 -12.70 5.56 -9.05
N LYS A 314 -13.07 5.77 -7.79
CA LYS A 314 -13.88 4.83 -7.00
C LYS A 314 -15.23 4.56 -7.66
N LYS A 315 -15.92 5.61 -8.12
CA LYS A 315 -17.20 5.46 -8.84
C LYS A 315 -17.06 4.64 -10.11
N GLY A 316 -16.01 4.86 -10.89
CA GLY A 316 -15.72 4.08 -12.10
C GLY A 316 -15.45 2.60 -11.78
N GLY A 317 -14.68 2.32 -10.73
CA GLY A 317 -14.41 0.96 -10.26
C GLY A 317 -15.69 0.21 -9.86
N VAL A 318 -16.47 0.77 -8.95
CA VAL A 318 -17.72 0.16 -8.47
C VAL A 318 -18.74 -0.08 -9.60
N MET A 319 -18.75 0.75 -10.63
CA MET A 319 -19.60 0.53 -11.81
C MET A 319 -19.09 -0.62 -12.70
N ALA A 320 -17.80 -0.94 -12.66
CA ALA A 320 -17.18 -1.94 -13.51
C ALA A 320 -17.25 -3.36 -12.93
N SER A 321 -17.18 -3.51 -11.62
CA SER A 321 -17.09 -4.80 -10.93
C SER A 321 -17.81 -4.78 -9.59
N SER A 322 -18.43 -5.90 -9.23
CA SER A 322 -18.96 -6.13 -7.87
C SER A 322 -17.88 -6.58 -6.89
N HIS A 323 -16.65 -6.80 -7.35
CA HIS A 323 -15.52 -7.26 -6.57
C HIS A 323 -14.51 -6.14 -6.26
N VAL A 324 -14.94 -4.87 -6.26
CA VAL A 324 -14.06 -3.76 -5.91
C VAL A 324 -13.75 -3.78 -4.41
N GLY A 325 -12.48 -3.73 -4.07
CA GLY A 325 -12.00 -3.76 -2.68
C GLY A 325 -10.60 -3.18 -2.55
N GLY A 326 -9.89 -3.60 -1.52
CA GLY A 326 -8.57 -3.08 -1.21
C GLY A 326 -8.60 -1.59 -0.86
N LEU A 327 -7.66 -0.82 -1.40
CA LEU A 327 -7.57 0.63 -1.18
C LEU A 327 -8.38 1.43 -2.18
N SER A 328 -8.39 1.03 -3.41
CA SER A 328 -9.04 1.65 -4.59
C SER A 328 -9.07 3.18 -4.57
N GLY A 329 -8.44 3.82 -5.54
CA GLY A 329 -8.40 5.29 -5.66
C GLY A 329 -7.04 5.83 -6.06
N ALA A 330 -6.70 7.06 -5.66
CA ALA A 330 -5.42 7.68 -5.98
C ALA A 330 -4.43 7.52 -4.83
N LEU A 331 -3.23 7.00 -5.14
CA LEU A 331 -2.08 6.92 -4.23
C LEU A 331 -1.13 8.10 -4.50
N ILE A 332 -0.42 8.53 -3.47
CA ILE A 332 0.48 9.70 -3.54
C ILE A 332 1.88 9.39 -2.96
N PRO A 333 2.54 8.28 -3.38
CA PRO A 333 3.89 7.99 -2.91
C PRO A 333 4.87 9.02 -3.49
N VAL A 334 5.74 9.58 -2.64
CA VAL A 334 6.64 10.64 -3.10
C VAL A 334 7.75 10.08 -4.00
N SER A 335 8.36 8.94 -3.65
CA SER A 335 9.49 8.41 -4.42
C SER A 335 9.11 7.74 -5.75
N GLU A 336 7.85 7.34 -5.87
CA GLU A 336 7.35 6.55 -7.00
C GLU A 336 6.65 7.43 -8.07
N ASP A 337 6.59 8.76 -7.87
CA ASP A 337 5.89 9.72 -8.74
C ASP A 337 6.81 10.87 -9.14
N ALA A 338 7.20 10.92 -10.41
CA ALA A 338 8.11 11.94 -10.92
C ALA A 338 7.59 13.38 -10.69
N GLY A 339 6.28 13.60 -10.77
CA GLY A 339 5.67 14.89 -10.49
C GLY A 339 5.68 15.25 -9.00
N MET A 340 5.46 14.29 -8.09
CA MET A 340 5.59 14.50 -6.64
C MET A 340 7.03 14.83 -6.26
N ILE A 341 8.01 14.08 -6.79
CA ILE A 341 9.43 14.35 -6.59
C ILE A 341 9.75 15.79 -6.97
N SER A 342 9.38 16.19 -8.20
CA SER A 342 9.63 17.56 -8.69
C SER A 342 8.93 18.63 -7.83
N ALA A 343 7.70 18.35 -7.35
CA ALA A 343 6.98 19.29 -6.50
C ALA A 343 7.63 19.47 -5.11
N VAL A 344 8.27 18.43 -4.57
CA VAL A 344 9.07 18.53 -3.33
C VAL A 344 10.35 19.31 -3.58
N GLU A 345 11.08 19.03 -4.67
CA GLU A 345 12.31 19.74 -5.04
C GLU A 345 12.08 21.24 -5.26
N ASP A 346 10.93 21.60 -5.86
CA ASP A 346 10.53 23.00 -6.06
C ASP A 346 9.99 23.66 -4.78
N GLY A 347 9.90 22.92 -3.65
CA GLY A 347 9.36 23.44 -2.38
C GLY A 347 7.85 23.69 -2.38
N MET A 348 7.13 23.19 -3.38
CA MET A 348 5.66 23.32 -3.50
C MET A 348 4.91 22.27 -2.69
N LEU A 349 5.54 21.13 -2.44
CA LEU A 349 4.96 20.02 -1.69
C LEU A 349 5.77 19.78 -0.42
N CYS A 350 5.13 19.90 0.74
CA CYS A 350 5.69 19.66 2.08
C CYS A 350 4.85 18.61 2.82
N ILE A 351 5.30 18.17 4.00
CA ILE A 351 4.59 17.18 4.83
C ILE A 351 3.18 17.66 5.17
N ASP A 352 3.00 18.89 5.65
CA ASP A 352 1.68 19.44 5.99
C ASP A 352 0.71 19.40 4.80
N LYS A 353 1.23 19.66 3.60
CA LYS A 353 0.41 19.59 2.38
C LYS A 353 0.05 18.16 2.02
N LEU A 354 0.98 17.24 2.18
CA LEU A 354 0.72 15.80 2.01
C LEU A 354 -0.33 15.32 3.02
N GLU A 355 -0.23 15.69 4.31
CA GLU A 355 -1.24 15.35 5.32
C GLU A 355 -2.62 15.89 4.94
N ALA A 356 -2.73 17.13 4.45
CA ALA A 356 -3.99 17.63 3.92
C ALA A 356 -4.51 16.82 2.73
N MET A 357 -3.62 16.34 1.85
CA MET A 357 -3.97 15.48 0.73
C MET A 357 -4.39 14.08 1.18
N THR A 358 -3.80 13.56 2.26
CA THR A 358 -4.17 12.23 2.80
C THR A 358 -5.57 12.19 3.38
N CYS A 359 -6.18 13.32 3.70
CA CYS A 359 -7.60 13.38 4.04
C CYS A 359 -8.50 12.85 2.91
N VAL A 360 -8.08 12.94 1.66
CA VAL A 360 -8.89 12.65 0.46
C VAL A 360 -8.27 11.63 -0.49
N CYS A 361 -7.02 11.22 -0.30
CA CYS A 361 -6.38 10.14 -1.08
C CYS A 361 -6.86 8.76 -0.60
N SER A 362 -6.34 7.70 -1.20
CA SER A 362 -6.74 6.33 -0.82
C SER A 362 -5.84 5.68 0.21
N VAL A 363 -4.65 6.21 0.49
CA VAL A 363 -3.74 5.52 1.41
C VAL A 363 -3.23 6.42 2.54
N GLY A 364 -2.35 7.37 2.32
CA GLY A 364 -1.72 8.15 3.38
C GLY A 364 -0.35 8.69 2.95
N LEU A 365 0.52 8.96 3.91
CA LEU A 365 1.92 9.32 3.68
C LEU A 365 2.68 8.08 3.22
N ASP A 366 3.16 8.10 1.99
CA ASP A 366 3.78 6.94 1.40
C ASP A 366 5.14 7.26 0.78
N MET A 367 6.16 6.43 1.10
CA MET A 367 7.53 6.57 0.63
C MET A 367 8.12 7.96 0.93
N ILE A 368 8.00 8.42 2.16
CA ILE A 368 8.46 9.72 2.63
C ILE A 368 9.88 9.59 3.20
N ALA A 369 10.87 10.10 2.49
CA ALA A 369 12.24 10.17 2.98
C ALA A 369 12.44 11.44 3.85
N VAL A 370 13.00 11.27 5.03
CA VAL A 370 13.26 12.33 6.01
C VAL A 370 14.72 12.30 6.46
N PRO A 371 15.26 13.39 7.07
CA PRO A 371 16.62 13.39 7.58
C PRO A 371 16.92 12.20 8.49
N GLY A 372 18.11 11.61 8.36
CA GLY A 372 18.51 10.41 9.08
C GLY A 372 18.61 10.59 10.60
N ASP A 373 18.75 11.81 11.08
CA ASP A 373 18.77 12.18 12.50
C ASP A 373 17.40 12.49 13.09
N THR A 374 16.32 12.36 12.30
CA THR A 374 14.93 12.53 12.78
C THR A 374 14.70 11.67 14.00
N SER A 375 14.16 12.28 15.06
CA SER A 375 13.91 11.59 16.32
C SER A 375 12.74 10.59 16.24
N ALA A 376 12.75 9.58 17.08
CA ALA A 376 11.65 8.62 17.19
C ALA A 376 10.33 9.30 17.58
N GLU A 377 10.40 10.38 18.39
CA GLU A 377 9.23 11.16 18.81
C GLU A 377 8.62 11.94 17.65
N THR A 378 9.43 12.52 16.77
CA THR A 378 8.96 13.20 15.56
C THR A 378 8.29 12.21 14.60
N ILE A 379 8.90 11.05 14.38
CA ILE A 379 8.30 9.97 13.58
C ILE A 379 6.97 9.54 14.19
N SER A 380 6.92 9.38 15.53
CA SER A 380 5.70 9.03 16.26
C SER A 380 4.60 10.09 16.09
N ALA A 381 4.97 11.38 16.09
CA ALA A 381 4.00 12.47 15.92
C ALA A 381 3.37 12.46 14.53
N ILE A 382 4.16 12.26 13.48
CA ILE A 382 3.67 12.10 12.09
C ILE A 382 2.72 10.90 11.99
N ILE A 383 3.05 9.78 12.63
CA ILE A 383 2.17 8.60 12.69
C ILE A 383 0.85 8.95 13.41
N ALA A 384 0.92 9.72 14.49
CA ALA A 384 -0.28 10.12 15.25
C ALA A 384 -1.21 11.01 14.42
N ASP A 385 -0.66 11.96 13.65
CA ASP A 385 -1.43 12.86 12.80
C ASP A 385 -2.13 12.09 11.67
N GLU A 386 -1.43 11.20 10.98
CA GLU A 386 -2.02 10.33 9.97
C GLU A 386 -3.07 9.36 10.54
N ALA A 387 -2.82 8.82 11.73
CA ALA A 387 -3.79 7.98 12.42
C ALA A 387 -5.06 8.79 12.79
N ALA A 388 -4.91 10.06 13.17
CA ALA A 388 -6.04 10.95 13.47
C ALA A 388 -6.84 11.26 12.20
N ILE A 389 -6.17 11.54 11.07
CA ILE A 389 -6.81 11.74 9.77
C ILE A 389 -7.63 10.51 9.38
N GLY A 390 -7.04 9.31 9.46
CA GLY A 390 -7.71 8.06 9.14
C GLY A 390 -8.90 7.78 10.06
N MET A 391 -8.71 7.96 11.36
CA MET A 391 -9.74 7.73 12.37
C MET A 391 -10.95 8.66 12.19
N VAL A 392 -10.73 9.95 12.01
CA VAL A 392 -11.80 10.95 11.92
C VAL A 392 -12.56 10.83 10.60
N ASN A 393 -11.86 10.59 9.50
CA ASN A 393 -12.45 10.46 8.15
C ASN A 393 -13.01 9.07 7.85
N ASN A 394 -12.89 8.11 8.78
CA ASN A 394 -13.29 6.71 8.58
C ASN A 394 -12.72 6.11 7.29
N LYS A 395 -11.44 6.34 7.07
CA LYS A 395 -10.70 5.82 5.92
C LYS A 395 -9.40 5.16 6.35
N THR A 396 -8.86 4.29 5.52
CA THR A 396 -7.50 3.79 5.73
C THR A 396 -6.49 4.91 5.54
N THR A 397 -5.58 5.07 6.50
CA THR A 397 -4.34 5.80 6.31
C THR A 397 -3.16 4.90 6.63
N ALA A 398 -2.04 5.16 5.95
CA ALA A 398 -0.79 4.44 6.11
C ALA A 398 0.36 5.44 6.24
N VAL A 399 1.39 5.06 6.98
CA VAL A 399 2.66 5.80 7.05
C VAL A 399 3.78 4.85 6.68
N ARG A 400 4.48 5.19 5.59
CA ARG A 400 5.73 4.57 5.15
C ARG A 400 6.78 5.68 5.11
N ILE A 401 7.43 5.92 6.26
CA ILE A 401 8.42 6.96 6.48
C ILE A 401 9.81 6.35 6.60
N ILE A 402 10.80 6.97 5.98
CA ILE A 402 12.13 6.42 5.82
C ILE A 402 13.16 7.45 6.30
N PRO A 403 13.63 7.35 7.57
CA PRO A 403 14.77 8.13 8.03
C PRO A 403 16.03 7.70 7.27
N ALA A 404 16.56 8.58 6.44
CA ALA A 404 17.66 8.26 5.52
C ALA A 404 19.01 8.50 6.21
N LYS A 405 19.60 7.44 6.76
CA LYS A 405 20.85 7.50 7.53
C LYS A 405 21.95 8.26 6.78
N GLY A 406 22.49 9.30 7.42
CA GLY A 406 23.58 10.12 6.88
C GLY A 406 23.15 11.09 5.78
N LYS A 407 21.83 11.24 5.53
CA LYS A 407 21.27 12.20 4.56
C LYS A 407 20.55 13.32 5.28
N THR A 408 20.51 14.48 4.61
CA THR A 408 19.88 15.72 5.08
C THR A 408 19.04 16.35 3.97
N VAL A 409 18.28 17.40 4.29
CA VAL A 409 17.51 18.15 3.28
C VAL A 409 18.43 18.65 2.17
N GLY A 410 18.03 18.42 0.92
CA GLY A 410 18.84 18.67 -0.29
C GLY A 410 19.53 17.42 -0.85
N ASP A 411 19.57 16.32 -0.08
CA ASP A 411 20.00 15.00 -0.58
C ASP A 411 18.82 14.21 -1.18
N THR A 412 19.16 13.14 -1.90
CA THR A 412 18.20 12.17 -2.46
C THR A 412 18.56 10.76 -2.01
N VAL A 413 17.56 9.92 -1.80
CA VAL A 413 17.69 8.47 -1.54
C VAL A 413 17.19 7.72 -2.75
N ASP A 414 17.96 6.76 -3.23
CA ASP A 414 17.54 5.83 -4.29
C ASP A 414 17.14 4.48 -3.66
N PHE A 415 15.91 4.06 -3.92
CA PHE A 415 15.35 2.78 -3.48
C PHE A 415 15.38 1.73 -4.59
N GLY A 416 15.67 2.14 -5.81
CA GLY A 416 15.74 1.29 -6.99
C GLY A 416 14.38 0.80 -7.52
N GLY A 417 14.39 0.32 -8.75
CA GLY A 417 13.24 -0.30 -9.40
C GLY A 417 11.97 0.56 -9.37
N LEU A 418 10.85 -0.05 -9.00
CA LEU A 418 9.55 0.63 -8.91
C LEU A 418 9.43 1.57 -7.71
N LEU A 419 10.29 1.42 -6.68
CA LEU A 419 10.26 2.29 -5.51
C LEU A 419 10.90 3.65 -5.79
N GLY A 420 11.67 3.78 -6.87
CA GLY A 420 12.22 5.03 -7.37
C GLY A 420 13.23 5.69 -6.44
N SER A 421 13.21 7.02 -6.40
CA SER A 421 14.08 7.83 -5.55
C SER A 421 13.29 8.98 -4.91
N ALA A 422 13.65 9.35 -3.67
CA ALA A 422 12.97 10.43 -2.96
C ALA A 422 13.96 11.55 -2.55
N PRO A 423 13.59 12.81 -2.73
CA PRO A 423 14.26 13.92 -2.06
C PRO A 423 13.99 13.84 -0.55
N ILE A 424 14.97 14.24 0.27
CA ILE A 424 14.81 14.31 1.72
C ILE A 424 13.91 15.51 2.05
N MET A 425 12.74 15.23 2.62
CA MET A 425 11.75 16.26 2.95
C MET A 425 12.11 16.98 4.27
N PRO A 426 12.00 18.30 4.33
CA PRO A 426 12.18 19.04 5.59
C PRO A 426 11.05 18.74 6.56
N LEU A 427 11.38 18.73 7.85
CA LEU A 427 10.44 18.60 8.96
C LEU A 427 10.50 19.86 9.83
N HIS A 428 9.46 20.09 10.64
CA HIS A 428 9.45 21.18 11.62
C HIS A 428 10.39 20.87 12.80
N ASP A 429 11.04 21.90 13.33
CA ASP A 429 11.99 21.78 14.46
C ASP A 429 11.30 21.63 15.82
N GLY A 430 9.97 21.75 15.89
CA GLY A 430 9.22 21.65 17.13
C GLY A 430 9.25 20.25 17.74
N SER A 431 9.48 20.13 19.03
CA SER A 431 9.49 18.84 19.73
C SER A 431 8.08 18.38 20.11
N ALA A 432 7.73 17.15 19.75
CA ALA A 432 6.52 16.46 20.18
C ALA A 432 6.77 15.45 21.32
N ALA A 433 7.96 15.44 21.92
CA ALA A 433 8.38 14.41 22.89
C ALA A 433 7.43 14.29 24.09
N GLU A 434 7.00 15.40 24.69
CA GLU A 434 6.06 15.36 25.82
C GLU A 434 4.67 14.87 25.42
N PHE A 435 4.21 15.20 24.21
CA PHE A 435 2.94 14.71 23.67
C PHE A 435 2.98 13.19 23.50
N ILE A 436 4.01 12.67 22.88
CA ILE A 436 4.19 11.23 22.65
C ILE A 436 4.40 10.47 23.98
N ALA A 437 5.13 11.05 24.93
CA ALA A 437 5.38 10.44 26.24
C ALA A 437 4.12 10.26 27.10
N ARG A 438 2.99 10.93 26.78
CA ARG A 438 1.72 10.72 27.49
C ARG A 438 1.20 9.30 27.36
N GLY A 439 1.44 8.65 26.21
CA GLY A 439 0.96 7.29 25.96
C GLY A 439 -0.56 7.14 26.01
N GLY A 440 -1.01 5.94 26.31
CA GLY A 440 -2.44 5.63 26.49
C GLY A 440 -3.21 5.64 25.17
N ARG A 441 -4.38 6.27 25.14
CA ARG A 441 -5.29 6.23 23.98
C ARG A 441 -5.90 7.59 23.68
N ILE A 442 -5.89 7.99 22.42
CA ILE A 442 -6.80 9.01 21.90
C ILE A 442 -8.13 8.30 21.61
N PRO A 443 -9.24 8.68 22.25
CA PRO A 443 -10.50 7.95 22.11
C PRO A 443 -11.09 8.07 20.71
N ALA A 444 -11.93 7.11 20.34
CA ALA A 444 -12.69 7.13 19.10
C ALA A 444 -13.54 8.39 18.97
N PRO A 445 -13.68 8.97 17.76
CA PRO A 445 -14.48 10.15 17.55
C PRO A 445 -15.98 9.88 17.79
N LEU A 446 -16.73 10.90 18.20
CA LEU A 446 -18.13 10.75 18.58
C LEU A 446 -19.01 10.10 17.50
N HIS A 447 -18.75 10.39 16.23
CA HIS A 447 -19.53 9.82 15.12
C HIS A 447 -19.33 8.31 14.93
N SER A 448 -18.28 7.73 15.52
CA SER A 448 -18.05 6.28 15.50
C SER A 448 -18.90 5.51 16.50
N LEU A 449 -19.54 6.21 17.43
CA LEU A 449 -20.43 5.64 18.45
C LEU A 449 -21.85 5.37 17.92
N LYS A 450 -22.07 5.47 16.63
CA LYS A 450 -23.33 5.07 15.99
C LYS A 450 -23.44 3.55 16.03
N ASN A 451 -24.40 3.07 16.75
CA ASN A 451 -24.77 1.66 16.83
C ASN A 451 -25.61 1.25 15.61
#